data_87399dcbd6696f9c1be8f59af2de0a22
#
_entry.id   87399dcbd6696f9c1be8f59af2de0a22
#
_cell.length_a   1.000
_cell.length_b   1.000
_cell.length_c   1.000
_cell.angle_alpha   90.00
_cell.angle_beta   90.00
_cell.angle_gamma   90.00
#
_symmetry.space_group_name_H-M   'P 1'
#
loop_
_entity.id
_entity.type
_entity.pdbx_description
1 polymer ?
#
loop_
_entity_poly.entity_id
_entity_poly.type
_entity_poly.pdbx_seq_one_letter_code
_entity_poly.pdbx_strand_id
1 'polypeptide(L)'
;MDKIKTILLFGSPGSGKGTQGKMLGILPGFHHLACGNVFRSIDLSSEVGKVFLQYSSKGELVPDDFTVRLWREHIDKLIHTGALNPASTVLVLDGIPRNIHQAKMLDQYIEVVKLISLRAIHDREEMIRRLKSRALKENRLDDANDQTIRHRLDIYDLESRPVLAHYPKEISVDVNALQTPIEVAHDILSAILGRVQELREIPQASPAIAVKD
;
A
#
# COMPACT_ATOMS: atom_id res chain seq x y z
N MET A 1 -22.99 -2.14 11.53
CA MET A 1 -22.12 -3.14 10.88
C MET A 1 -20.83 -3.21 11.69
N ASP A 2 -20.35 -4.39 11.97
CA ASP A 2 -19.06 -4.53 12.60
C ASP A 2 -17.97 -4.01 11.67
N LYS A 3 -16.95 -3.37 12.24
CA LYS A 3 -15.83 -2.85 11.47
C LYS A 3 -15.00 -4.01 10.89
N ILE A 4 -14.49 -3.82 9.67
CA ILE A 4 -13.66 -4.82 9.01
C ILE A 4 -12.25 -4.75 9.58
N LYS A 5 -11.75 -5.87 10.14
CA LYS A 5 -10.35 -5.97 10.57
C LYS A 5 -9.42 -5.71 9.39
N THR A 6 -8.52 -4.75 9.54
CA THR A 6 -7.74 -4.23 8.41
C THR A 6 -6.26 -4.12 8.75
N ILE A 7 -5.42 -4.60 7.84
CA ILE A 7 -3.99 -4.29 7.80
C ILE A 7 -3.79 -3.18 6.77
N LEU A 8 -3.21 -2.06 7.18
CA LEU A 8 -2.86 -0.97 6.28
C LEU A 8 -1.44 -1.15 5.75
N LEU A 9 -1.27 -1.12 4.43
CA LEU A 9 0.03 -1.05 3.78
C LEU A 9 0.34 0.40 3.39
N PHE A 10 1.27 1.01 4.11
CA PHE A 10 1.79 2.35 3.85
C PHE A 10 3.17 2.30 3.19
N GLY A 11 3.55 3.38 2.53
CA GLY A 11 4.84 3.57 1.90
C GLY A 11 4.72 4.44 0.65
N SER A 12 5.82 5.07 0.25
CA SER A 12 5.88 5.93 -0.93
C SER A 12 5.50 5.17 -2.21
N PRO A 13 5.09 5.87 -3.27
CA PRO A 13 5.01 5.27 -4.59
C PRO A 13 6.33 4.54 -4.92
N GLY A 14 6.26 3.32 -5.46
CA GLY A 14 7.45 2.49 -5.74
C GLY A 14 7.96 1.61 -4.60
N SER A 15 7.47 1.77 -3.35
CA SER A 15 7.94 0.99 -2.19
C SER A 15 7.58 -0.50 -2.18
N GLY A 16 6.74 -0.98 -3.12
CA GLY A 16 6.40 -2.40 -3.22
C GLY A 16 5.08 -2.80 -2.55
N LYS A 17 4.27 -1.85 -2.05
CA LYS A 17 2.95 -2.14 -1.42
C LYS A 17 2.11 -3.13 -2.21
N GLY A 18 1.91 -2.87 -3.51
CA GLY A 18 1.09 -3.73 -4.35
C GLY A 18 1.65 -5.14 -4.54
N THR A 19 2.97 -5.32 -4.54
CA THR A 19 3.62 -6.63 -4.58
C THR A 19 3.34 -7.40 -3.29
N GLN A 20 3.56 -6.76 -2.14
CA GLN A 20 3.35 -7.37 -0.83
C GLN A 20 1.86 -7.61 -0.55
N GLY A 21 1.00 -6.66 -0.93
CA GLY A 21 -0.45 -6.82 -0.80
C GLY A 21 -0.98 -8.01 -1.60
N LYS A 22 -0.52 -8.21 -2.84
CA LYS A 22 -0.87 -9.39 -3.65
C LYS A 22 -0.41 -10.69 -2.99
N MET A 23 0.80 -10.73 -2.42
CA MET A 23 1.32 -11.90 -1.71
C MET A 23 0.49 -12.22 -0.46
N LEU A 24 0.11 -11.21 0.32
CA LEU A 24 -0.78 -11.40 1.47
C LEU A 24 -2.18 -11.85 1.04
N GLY A 25 -2.71 -11.28 -0.04
CA GLY A 25 -4.07 -11.54 -0.52
C GLY A 25 -4.32 -12.96 -1.06
N ILE A 26 -3.26 -13.75 -1.32
CA ILE A 26 -3.40 -15.18 -1.67
C ILE A 26 -3.46 -16.09 -0.45
N LEU A 27 -3.16 -15.57 0.74
CA LEU A 27 -3.23 -16.34 1.99
C LEU A 27 -4.68 -16.50 2.43
N PRO A 28 -5.08 -17.70 2.91
CA PRO A 28 -6.42 -17.91 3.45
C PRO A 28 -6.75 -16.92 4.58
N GLY A 29 -7.94 -16.35 4.55
CA GLY A 29 -8.41 -15.38 5.53
C GLY A 29 -7.96 -13.93 5.28
N PHE A 30 -7.23 -13.65 4.19
CA PHE A 30 -6.83 -12.30 3.80
C PHE A 30 -7.47 -11.90 2.46
N HIS A 31 -7.82 -10.62 2.32
CA HIS A 31 -8.29 -10.06 1.07
C HIS A 31 -7.52 -8.77 0.75
N HIS A 32 -6.74 -8.76 -0.32
CA HIS A 32 -5.99 -7.57 -0.74
C HIS A 32 -6.83 -6.65 -1.61
N LEU A 33 -6.97 -5.41 -1.20
CA LEU A 33 -7.60 -4.35 -1.96
C LEU A 33 -6.62 -3.20 -2.21
N ALA A 34 -6.15 -3.07 -3.44
CA ALA A 34 -5.41 -1.91 -3.90
C ALA A 34 -6.38 -0.86 -4.45
N CYS A 35 -6.60 0.22 -3.73
CA CYS A 35 -7.54 1.29 -4.12
C CYS A 35 -7.24 1.84 -5.52
N GLY A 36 -5.97 2.00 -5.87
CA GLY A 36 -5.57 2.41 -7.21
C GLY A 36 -6.00 1.43 -8.32
N ASN A 37 -6.16 0.14 -8.03
CA ASN A 37 -6.67 -0.83 -9.02
C ASN A 37 -8.18 -0.68 -9.20
N VAL A 38 -8.92 -0.41 -8.12
CA VAL A 38 -10.36 -0.13 -8.19
C VAL A 38 -10.61 1.03 -9.13
N PHE A 39 -9.88 2.14 -8.95
CA PHE A 39 -10.01 3.30 -9.85
C PHE A 39 -9.63 2.99 -11.29
N ARG A 40 -8.56 2.24 -11.54
CA ARG A 40 -8.13 1.89 -12.90
C ARG A 40 -9.04 0.89 -13.62
N SER A 41 -9.87 0.16 -12.87
CA SER A 41 -10.88 -0.74 -13.47
C SER A 41 -12.16 -0.02 -13.88
N ILE A 42 -12.29 1.26 -13.57
CA ILE A 42 -13.46 2.06 -13.95
C ILE A 42 -13.37 2.39 -15.44
N ASP A 43 -14.49 2.36 -16.12
CA ASP A 43 -14.58 2.87 -17.49
C ASP A 43 -14.25 4.36 -17.53
N LEU A 44 -13.13 4.70 -18.19
CA LEU A 44 -12.64 6.07 -18.31
C LEU A 44 -13.58 7.00 -19.09
N SER A 45 -14.52 6.45 -19.87
CA SER A 45 -15.56 7.23 -20.55
C SER A 45 -16.71 7.66 -19.61
N SER A 46 -16.88 6.96 -18.47
CA SER A 46 -17.85 7.31 -17.45
C SER A 46 -17.51 8.62 -16.73
N GLU A 47 -18.51 9.25 -16.11
CA GLU A 47 -18.29 10.47 -15.30
C GLU A 47 -17.28 10.21 -14.15
N VAL A 48 -17.37 9.03 -13.52
CA VAL A 48 -16.42 8.59 -12.46
C VAL A 48 -15.01 8.44 -13.02
N GLY A 49 -14.87 7.83 -14.20
CA GLY A 49 -13.58 7.65 -14.88
C GLY A 49 -12.95 8.97 -15.31
N LYS A 50 -13.74 9.93 -15.80
CA LYS A 50 -13.26 11.27 -16.14
C LYS A 50 -12.71 12.02 -14.93
N VAL A 51 -13.43 11.98 -13.80
CA VAL A 51 -12.94 12.56 -12.54
C VAL A 51 -11.62 11.92 -12.12
N PHE A 52 -11.53 10.59 -12.12
CA PHE A 52 -10.28 9.90 -11.79
C PHE A 52 -9.13 10.33 -12.71
N LEU A 53 -9.36 10.37 -14.03
CA LEU A 53 -8.33 10.72 -15.00
C LEU A 53 -7.83 12.17 -14.83
N GLN A 54 -8.72 13.10 -14.49
CA GLN A 54 -8.40 14.52 -14.26
C GLN A 54 -7.31 14.70 -13.19
N TYR A 55 -7.36 13.94 -12.11
CA TYR A 55 -6.42 14.02 -10.99
C TYR A 55 -5.21 13.09 -11.20
N SER A 56 -5.45 11.84 -11.58
CA SER A 56 -4.39 10.82 -11.68
C SER A 56 -3.34 11.14 -12.75
N SER A 57 -3.74 11.77 -13.88
CA SER A 57 -2.82 12.19 -14.93
C SER A 57 -1.81 13.24 -14.47
N LYS A 58 -2.17 14.05 -13.48
CA LYS A 58 -1.31 15.07 -12.86
C LYS A 58 -0.54 14.52 -11.64
N GLY A 59 -0.84 13.32 -11.18
CA GLY A 59 -0.28 12.75 -9.96
C GLY A 59 -0.92 13.27 -8.68
N GLU A 60 -2.04 13.97 -8.77
CA GLU A 60 -2.81 14.53 -7.67
C GLU A 60 -3.69 13.47 -6.99
N LEU A 61 -4.13 13.76 -5.75
CA LEU A 61 -5.13 12.95 -5.06
C LEU A 61 -6.52 13.26 -5.60
N VAL A 62 -7.31 12.21 -5.83
CA VAL A 62 -8.73 12.33 -6.13
C VAL A 62 -9.45 12.84 -4.86
N PRO A 63 -10.49 13.69 -4.96
CA PRO A 63 -11.23 14.20 -3.79
C PRO A 63 -11.63 13.11 -2.80
N ASP A 64 -11.52 13.40 -1.51
CA ASP A 64 -11.64 12.41 -0.43
C ASP A 64 -13.01 11.76 -0.39
N ASP A 65 -14.10 12.56 -0.42
CA ASP A 65 -15.47 12.04 -0.40
C ASP A 65 -15.74 11.09 -1.56
N PHE A 66 -15.23 11.46 -2.73
CA PHE A 66 -15.34 10.64 -3.93
C PHE A 66 -14.56 9.32 -3.78
N THR A 67 -13.33 9.42 -3.27
CA THR A 67 -12.44 8.27 -3.04
C THR A 67 -13.05 7.29 -2.03
N VAL A 68 -13.51 7.78 -0.89
CA VAL A 68 -14.07 6.94 0.18
C VAL A 68 -15.41 6.35 -0.23
N ARG A 69 -16.26 7.11 -0.93
CA ARG A 69 -17.52 6.60 -1.47
C ARG A 69 -17.29 5.45 -2.44
N LEU A 70 -16.39 5.61 -3.41
CA LEU A 70 -16.10 4.57 -4.39
C LEU A 70 -15.48 3.33 -3.74
N TRP A 71 -14.57 3.52 -2.77
CA TRP A 71 -14.03 2.44 -1.96
C TRP A 71 -15.16 1.69 -1.24
N ARG A 72 -16.09 2.42 -0.62
CA ARG A 72 -17.22 1.83 0.11
C ARG A 72 -18.14 1.03 -0.79
N GLU A 73 -18.54 1.58 -1.93
CA GLU A 73 -19.36 0.88 -2.93
C GLU A 73 -18.70 -0.43 -3.38
N HIS A 74 -17.38 -0.42 -3.56
CA HIS A 74 -16.62 -1.62 -3.93
C HIS A 74 -16.60 -2.66 -2.80
N ILE A 75 -16.38 -2.24 -1.55
CA ILE A 75 -16.43 -3.13 -0.38
C ILE A 75 -17.82 -3.74 -0.22
N ASP A 76 -18.88 -2.96 -0.34
CA ASP A 76 -20.25 -3.44 -0.22
C ASP A 76 -20.56 -4.49 -1.30
N LYS A 77 -20.08 -4.27 -2.52
CA LYS A 77 -20.18 -5.27 -3.61
C LYS A 77 -19.45 -6.56 -3.27
N LEU A 78 -18.23 -6.49 -2.73
CA LEU A 78 -17.46 -7.68 -2.33
C LEU A 78 -18.17 -8.47 -1.21
N ILE A 79 -18.75 -7.78 -0.24
CA ILE A 79 -19.53 -8.40 0.84
C ILE A 79 -20.81 -9.06 0.26
N HIS A 80 -21.54 -8.34 -0.58
CA HIS A 80 -22.77 -8.84 -1.19
C HIS A 80 -22.55 -10.08 -2.06
N THR A 81 -21.44 -10.14 -2.78
CA THR A 81 -21.07 -11.31 -3.61
C THR A 81 -20.43 -12.45 -2.83
N GLY A 82 -20.19 -12.28 -1.52
CA GLY A 82 -19.51 -13.27 -0.69
C GLY A 82 -17.99 -13.34 -0.91
N ALA A 83 -17.42 -12.45 -1.72
CA ALA A 83 -15.96 -12.40 -1.96
C ALA A 83 -15.17 -11.86 -0.76
N LEU A 84 -15.84 -11.13 0.14
CA LEU A 84 -15.30 -10.66 1.41
C LEU A 84 -16.32 -10.94 2.52
N ASN A 85 -15.89 -11.66 3.56
CA ASN A 85 -16.68 -11.87 4.77
C ASN A 85 -16.07 -11.06 5.93
N PRO A 86 -16.70 -9.96 6.39
CA PRO A 86 -16.14 -9.09 7.42
C PRO A 86 -15.84 -9.81 8.75
N ALA A 87 -16.55 -10.90 9.07
CA ALA A 87 -16.38 -11.65 10.32
C ALA A 87 -15.15 -12.57 10.31
N SER A 88 -14.67 -13.00 9.14
CA SER A 88 -13.60 -14.00 9.00
C SER A 88 -12.43 -13.58 8.11
N THR A 89 -12.55 -12.45 7.43
CA THR A 89 -11.53 -11.97 6.49
C THR A 89 -10.84 -10.72 7.04
N VAL A 90 -9.52 -10.70 7.00
CA VAL A 90 -8.71 -9.50 7.23
C VAL A 90 -8.48 -8.78 5.91
N LEU A 91 -8.91 -7.52 5.83
CA LEU A 91 -8.67 -6.67 4.67
C LEU A 91 -7.23 -6.16 4.68
N VAL A 92 -6.49 -6.42 3.61
CA VAL A 92 -5.17 -5.81 3.37
C VAL A 92 -5.36 -4.62 2.44
N LEU A 93 -5.29 -3.41 2.99
CA LEU A 93 -5.68 -2.19 2.30
C LEU A 93 -4.44 -1.42 1.83
N ASP A 94 -4.34 -1.16 0.51
CA ASP A 94 -3.24 -0.45 -0.14
C ASP A 94 -3.75 0.77 -0.89
N GLY A 95 -3.12 1.93 -0.63
CA GLY A 95 -3.37 3.18 -1.36
C GLY A 95 -4.57 3.99 -0.88
N ILE A 96 -5.15 3.66 0.25
CA ILE A 96 -6.09 4.45 1.06
C ILE A 96 -5.91 4.05 2.53
N PRO A 97 -6.00 4.98 3.53
CA PRO A 97 -6.12 6.42 3.36
C PRO A 97 -4.84 7.05 2.81
N ARG A 98 -4.96 8.19 2.13
CA ARG A 98 -3.83 8.98 1.62
C ARG A 98 -3.62 10.31 2.33
N ASN A 99 -4.55 10.70 3.21
CA ASN A 99 -4.44 11.85 4.09
C ASN A 99 -5.24 11.61 5.38
N ILE A 100 -5.09 12.51 6.35
CA ILE A 100 -5.74 12.42 7.67
C ILE A 100 -7.27 12.46 7.54
N HIS A 101 -7.81 13.22 6.59
CA HIS A 101 -9.25 13.31 6.40
C HIS A 101 -9.84 11.98 5.95
N GLN A 102 -9.22 11.32 4.96
CA GLN A 102 -9.61 9.96 4.56
C GLN A 102 -9.50 8.96 5.72
N ALA A 103 -8.43 9.05 6.55
CA ALA A 103 -8.29 8.16 7.69
C ALA A 103 -9.48 8.28 8.65
N LYS A 104 -9.85 9.50 9.02
CA LYS A 104 -11.03 9.77 9.87
C LYS A 104 -12.33 9.28 9.23
N MET A 105 -12.50 9.43 7.92
CA MET A 105 -13.69 8.93 7.22
C MET A 105 -13.76 7.39 7.24
N LEU A 106 -12.61 6.71 7.18
CA LEU A 106 -12.55 5.25 7.19
C LEU A 106 -12.71 4.64 8.58
N ASP A 107 -12.41 5.38 9.66
CA ASP A 107 -12.49 4.90 11.06
C ASP A 107 -13.87 4.33 11.43
N GLN A 108 -14.94 4.74 10.75
CA GLN A 108 -16.28 4.19 10.97
C GLN A 108 -16.51 2.81 10.33
N TYR A 109 -15.69 2.42 9.35
CA TYR A 109 -15.87 1.21 8.55
C TYR A 109 -14.83 0.12 8.85
N ILE A 110 -13.61 0.52 9.24
CA ILE A 110 -12.49 -0.39 9.46
C ILE A 110 -11.97 -0.33 10.89
N GLU A 111 -11.47 -1.48 11.36
CA GLU A 111 -10.65 -1.61 12.57
C GLU A 111 -9.22 -1.92 12.14
N VAL A 112 -8.32 -0.94 12.28
CA VAL A 112 -6.91 -1.14 11.91
C VAL A 112 -6.21 -1.95 12.99
N VAL A 113 -5.93 -3.22 12.68
CA VAL A 113 -5.26 -4.15 13.60
C VAL A 113 -3.74 -4.14 13.43
N LYS A 114 -3.23 -3.72 12.27
CA LYS A 114 -1.80 -3.54 11.99
C LYS A 114 -1.60 -2.48 10.90
N LEU A 115 -0.56 -1.67 11.08
CA LEU A 115 -0.07 -0.74 10.07
C LEU A 115 1.36 -1.11 9.70
N ILE A 116 1.58 -1.47 8.45
CA ILE A 116 2.89 -1.82 7.90
C ILE A 116 3.38 -0.66 7.03
N SER A 117 4.45 -0.01 7.46
CA SER A 117 5.06 1.12 6.75
C SER A 117 6.30 0.65 5.99
N LEU A 118 6.17 0.52 4.67
CA LEU A 118 7.29 0.17 3.77
C LEU A 118 8.16 1.40 3.53
N ARG A 119 9.30 1.47 4.22
CA ARG A 119 10.19 2.62 4.21
C ARG A 119 11.36 2.42 3.24
N ALA A 120 11.51 3.35 2.29
CA ALA A 120 12.70 3.52 1.47
C ALA A 120 13.41 4.79 1.97
N ILE A 121 14.12 4.67 3.11
CA ILE A 121 14.75 5.82 3.76
C ILE A 121 15.91 6.30 2.86
N HIS A 122 15.86 7.59 2.49
CA HIS A 122 16.89 8.31 1.74
C HIS A 122 17.13 7.86 0.28
N ASP A 123 16.28 7.01 -0.32
CA ASP A 123 16.49 6.58 -1.70
C ASP A 123 15.31 6.93 -2.62
N ARG A 124 15.12 8.24 -2.81
CA ARG A 124 14.07 8.78 -3.69
C ARG A 124 14.34 8.41 -5.16
N GLU A 125 15.60 8.37 -5.58
CA GLU A 125 15.97 8.02 -6.96
C GLU A 125 15.69 6.53 -7.24
N GLU A 126 15.89 5.64 -6.28
CA GLU A 126 15.47 4.25 -6.41
C GLU A 126 13.95 4.12 -6.59
N MET A 127 13.15 4.91 -5.86
CA MET A 127 11.70 4.92 -6.05
C MET A 127 11.33 5.38 -7.45
N ILE A 128 11.97 6.42 -7.96
CA ILE A 128 11.77 6.91 -9.33
C ILE A 128 12.12 5.81 -10.34
N ARG A 129 13.26 5.14 -10.19
CA ARG A 129 13.70 4.04 -11.05
C ARG A 129 12.68 2.89 -11.06
N ARG A 130 12.18 2.49 -9.88
CA ARG A 130 11.14 1.45 -9.76
C ARG A 130 9.83 1.84 -10.43
N LEU A 131 9.41 3.11 -10.30
CA LEU A 131 8.19 3.62 -10.92
C LEU A 131 8.30 3.65 -12.44
N LYS A 132 9.42 4.11 -12.99
CA LYS A 132 9.70 4.05 -14.45
C LYS A 132 9.67 2.61 -14.98
N SER A 133 10.33 1.68 -14.29
CA SER A 133 10.28 0.26 -14.67
C SER A 133 8.86 -0.31 -14.65
N ARG A 134 8.05 0.10 -13.66
CA ARG A 134 6.64 -0.31 -13.55
C ARG A 134 5.79 0.29 -14.68
N ALA A 135 6.02 1.55 -15.05
CA ALA A 135 5.32 2.19 -16.16
C ALA A 135 5.42 1.39 -17.45
N LEU A 136 6.63 0.91 -17.75
CA LEU A 136 6.89 0.09 -18.94
C LEU A 136 6.22 -1.29 -18.87
N LYS A 137 6.18 -1.92 -17.68
CA LYS A 137 5.64 -3.28 -17.51
C LYS A 137 4.11 -3.31 -17.41
N GLU A 138 3.51 -2.30 -16.80
CA GLU A 138 2.08 -2.28 -16.46
C GLU A 138 1.29 -1.22 -17.26
N ASN A 139 1.90 -0.58 -18.26
CA ASN A 139 1.31 0.48 -19.08
C ASN A 139 0.62 1.58 -18.24
N ARG A 140 1.33 2.07 -17.21
CA ARG A 140 0.79 3.06 -16.26
C ARG A 140 1.06 4.49 -16.70
N LEU A 141 0.02 5.19 -17.09
CA LEU A 141 0.08 6.60 -17.48
C LEU A 141 0.48 7.52 -16.31
N ASP A 142 0.10 7.16 -15.08
CA ASP A 142 0.46 7.91 -13.86
C ASP A 142 1.94 7.81 -13.47
N ASP A 143 2.70 6.93 -14.11
CA ASP A 143 4.14 6.79 -13.96
C ASP A 143 4.89 7.15 -15.28
N ALA A 144 4.22 7.82 -16.23
CA ALA A 144 4.73 7.99 -17.58
C ALA A 144 5.87 9.00 -17.70
N ASN A 145 5.97 9.99 -16.79
CA ASN A 145 7.02 11.00 -16.82
C ASN A 145 7.60 11.34 -15.45
N ASP A 146 8.84 11.85 -15.45
CA ASP A 146 9.59 12.17 -14.24
C ASP A 146 8.91 13.22 -13.37
N GLN A 147 8.31 14.23 -13.97
CA GLN A 147 7.66 15.30 -13.23
C GLN A 147 6.46 14.78 -12.45
N THR A 148 5.62 13.97 -13.08
CA THR A 148 4.48 13.33 -12.41
C THR A 148 4.95 12.39 -11.29
N ILE A 149 6.01 11.60 -11.55
CA ILE A 149 6.58 10.71 -10.53
C ILE A 149 7.06 11.50 -9.30
N ARG A 150 7.87 12.58 -9.53
CA ARG A 150 8.39 13.42 -8.45
C ARG A 150 7.26 14.10 -7.68
N HIS A 151 6.28 14.63 -8.38
CA HIS A 151 5.10 15.23 -7.76
C HIS A 151 4.32 14.24 -6.87
N ARG A 152 4.16 13.00 -7.31
CA ARG A 152 3.52 11.93 -6.49
C ARG A 152 4.31 11.60 -5.22
N LEU A 153 5.64 11.67 -5.29
CA LEU A 153 6.49 11.48 -4.11
C LEU A 153 6.35 12.68 -3.15
N ASP A 154 6.25 13.91 -3.67
CA ASP A 154 6.01 15.12 -2.86
C ASP A 154 4.65 15.06 -2.17
N ILE A 155 3.60 14.71 -2.89
CA ILE A 155 2.24 14.51 -2.35
C ILE A 155 2.26 13.43 -1.25
N TYR A 156 2.99 12.32 -1.44
CA TYR A 156 3.12 11.30 -0.41
C TYR A 156 3.76 11.84 0.86
N ASP A 157 4.85 12.58 0.75
CA ASP A 157 5.56 13.13 1.91
C ASP A 157 4.71 14.18 2.64
N LEU A 158 3.96 15.01 1.88
CA LEU A 158 3.13 16.09 2.43
C LEU A 158 1.81 15.57 3.04
N GLU A 159 1.10 14.73 2.31
CA GLU A 159 -0.28 14.35 2.63
C GLU A 159 -0.38 12.97 3.30
N SER A 160 0.34 11.96 2.75
CA SER A 160 0.13 10.58 3.16
C SER A 160 1.00 10.17 4.35
N ARG A 161 2.23 10.62 4.41
CA ARG A 161 3.14 10.29 5.51
C ARG A 161 2.63 10.74 6.89
N PRO A 162 1.99 11.92 7.04
CA PRO A 162 1.39 12.33 8.32
C PRO A 162 0.31 11.39 8.84
N VAL A 163 -0.34 10.60 7.98
CA VAL A 163 -1.36 9.60 8.39
C VAL A 163 -0.79 8.55 9.34
N LEU A 164 0.51 8.26 9.27
CA LEU A 164 1.16 7.30 10.18
C LEU A 164 1.02 7.71 11.65
N ALA A 165 0.94 9.00 11.94
CA ALA A 165 0.76 9.54 13.28
C ALA A 165 -0.71 9.49 13.78
N HIS A 166 -1.67 9.19 12.89
CA HIS A 166 -3.08 9.02 13.25
C HIS A 166 -3.32 7.69 14.00
N TYR A 167 -2.50 6.67 13.70
CA TYR A 167 -2.65 5.34 14.28
C TYR A 167 -1.70 5.11 15.45
N PRO A 168 -2.10 4.27 16.45
CA PRO A 168 -1.27 3.94 17.59
C PRO A 168 0.08 3.31 17.16
N LYS A 169 1.15 3.65 17.87
CA LYS A 169 2.49 3.13 17.58
C LYS A 169 2.59 1.62 17.79
N GLU A 170 1.79 1.08 18.70
CA GLU A 170 1.76 -0.34 19.09
C GLU A 170 1.32 -1.26 17.95
N ILE A 171 0.52 -0.75 17.04
CA ILE A 171 0.09 -1.50 15.84
C ILE A 171 0.93 -1.17 14.61
N SER A 172 1.85 -0.20 14.71
CA SER A 172 2.64 0.30 13.58
C SER A 172 4.01 -0.37 13.54
N VAL A 173 4.41 -0.87 12.36
CA VAL A 173 5.73 -1.49 12.13
C VAL A 173 6.35 -0.91 10.85
N ASP A 174 7.61 -0.48 10.97
CA ASP A 174 8.41 -0.06 9.82
C ASP A 174 9.14 -1.28 9.23
N VAL A 175 9.05 -1.44 7.92
CA VAL A 175 9.74 -2.50 7.16
C VAL A 175 10.61 -1.86 6.08
N ASN A 176 11.86 -2.31 5.95
CA ASN A 176 12.77 -1.80 4.94
C ASN A 176 12.34 -2.24 3.52
N ALA A 177 11.89 -1.30 2.71
CA ALA A 177 11.41 -1.52 1.34
C ALA A 177 12.54 -1.70 0.30
N LEU A 178 13.81 -1.53 0.69
CA LEU A 178 14.96 -1.66 -0.20
C LEU A 178 15.50 -3.09 -0.28
N GLN A 179 15.02 -3.96 0.60
CA GLN A 179 15.31 -5.40 0.59
C GLN A 179 14.68 -6.09 -0.63
N THR A 180 15.02 -7.36 -0.83
CA THR A 180 14.36 -8.20 -1.84
C THR A 180 12.88 -8.40 -1.49
N PRO A 181 12.00 -8.64 -2.47
CA PRO A 181 10.57 -8.83 -2.20
C PRO A 181 10.26 -9.94 -1.18
N ILE A 182 11.10 -10.99 -1.12
CA ILE A 182 10.92 -12.10 -0.18
C ILE A 182 11.32 -11.73 1.24
N GLU A 183 12.39 -10.95 1.42
CA GLU A 183 12.79 -10.44 2.74
C GLU A 183 11.76 -9.46 3.29
N VAL A 184 11.24 -8.57 2.44
CA VAL A 184 10.12 -7.68 2.80
C VAL A 184 8.90 -8.48 3.23
N ALA A 185 8.54 -9.54 2.47
CA ALA A 185 7.42 -10.41 2.82
C ALA A 185 7.64 -11.12 4.16
N HIS A 186 8.84 -11.64 4.41
CA HIS A 186 9.23 -12.25 5.67
C HIS A 186 9.04 -11.29 6.85
N ASP A 187 9.54 -10.05 6.72
CA ASP A 187 9.42 -9.05 7.79
C ASP A 187 7.95 -8.65 8.04
N ILE A 188 7.14 -8.53 6.98
CA ILE A 188 5.70 -8.27 7.10
C ILE A 188 4.98 -9.42 7.82
N LEU A 189 5.24 -10.66 7.42
CA LEU A 189 4.62 -11.83 8.05
C LEU A 189 5.04 -11.96 9.51
N SER A 190 6.31 -11.69 9.82
CA SER A 190 6.81 -11.65 11.20
C SER A 190 6.11 -10.58 12.02
N ALA A 191 5.88 -9.38 11.44
CA ALA A 191 5.13 -8.31 12.09
C ALA A 191 3.67 -8.68 12.37
N ILE A 192 3.01 -9.36 11.43
CA ILE A 192 1.64 -9.83 11.59
C ILE A 192 1.56 -10.89 12.69
N LEU A 193 2.54 -11.80 12.75
CA LEU A 193 2.61 -12.87 13.75
C LEU A 193 3.15 -12.41 15.11
N GLY A 194 3.56 -11.16 15.27
CA GLY A 194 4.09 -10.62 16.51
C GLY A 194 5.53 -11.04 16.85
N ARG A 195 6.27 -11.65 15.92
CA ARG A 195 7.64 -12.20 16.12
C ARG A 195 8.77 -11.26 15.66
N VAL A 196 8.55 -9.96 15.59
CA VAL A 196 9.50 -9.01 14.99
C VAL A 196 10.82 -8.87 15.75
N GLN A 197 10.88 -9.21 17.03
CA GLN A 197 12.07 -8.93 17.87
C GLN A 197 13.16 -9.98 17.78
N GLU A 198 12.88 -11.22 17.42
CA GLU A 198 13.86 -12.33 17.48
C GLU A 198 14.73 -12.45 16.21
N LEU A 199 14.39 -11.78 15.11
CA LEU A 199 15.01 -12.02 13.80
C LEU A 199 16.08 -11.01 13.39
N ARG A 200 16.38 -9.99 14.24
CA ARG A 200 17.39 -8.98 13.92
C ARG A 200 18.83 -9.38 14.26
N GLU A 201 19.06 -10.54 14.85
CA GLU A 201 20.37 -11.02 15.31
C GLU A 201 20.91 -12.21 14.50
N ILE A 202 20.61 -12.33 13.20
CA ILE A 202 21.37 -13.26 12.35
C ILE A 202 22.67 -12.57 11.98
N PRO A 203 23.82 -13.10 12.43
CA PRO A 203 25.12 -12.55 12.02
C PRO A 203 25.22 -12.57 10.50
N GLN A 204 25.61 -11.45 9.91
CA GLN A 204 25.96 -11.45 8.48
C GLN A 204 26.98 -12.54 8.24
N ALA A 205 26.70 -13.44 7.31
CA ALA A 205 27.63 -14.49 6.93
C ALA A 205 29.00 -13.85 6.61
N SER A 206 30.04 -14.31 7.26
CA SER A 206 31.41 -13.88 6.99
C SER A 206 31.69 -14.00 5.49
N PRO A 207 32.42 -13.03 4.89
CA PRO A 207 32.76 -13.09 3.48
C PRO A 207 33.51 -14.40 3.19
N ALA A 208 33.09 -15.05 2.12
CA ALA A 208 33.66 -16.32 1.67
C ALA A 208 35.21 -16.27 1.66
N ILE A 209 35.80 -17.27 2.29
CA ILE A 209 37.23 -17.51 2.24
C ILE A 209 37.63 -17.59 0.75
N ALA A 210 38.47 -16.64 0.32
CA ALA A 210 39.11 -16.68 -0.98
C ALA A 210 39.93 -17.97 -1.05
N VAL A 211 39.53 -18.88 -1.89
CA VAL A 211 40.37 -20.04 -2.28
C VAL A 211 41.55 -19.44 -3.05
N LYS A 212 42.72 -19.49 -2.46
CA LYS A 212 43.98 -19.23 -3.19
C LYS A 212 44.32 -20.50 -3.99
N ASP A 213 44.49 -20.30 -5.29
CA ASP A 213 45.13 -21.22 -6.18
C ASP A 213 46.61 -21.51 -5.78
#